data_bc85dc7600072b210781a20c26f05ee9
#
_entry.id   bc85dc7600072b210781a20c26f05ee9
#
_cell.length_a   1.000
_cell.length_b   1.000
_cell.length_c   1.000
_cell.angle_alpha   90.00
_cell.angle_beta   90.00
_cell.angle_gamma   90.00
#
_symmetry.space_group_name_H-M   'P 1'
#
loop_
_entity.id
_entity.type
_entity.pdbx_description
1 polymer ?
#
loop_
_entity_poly.entity_id
_entity_poly.type
_entity_poly.pdbx_seq_one_letter_code
_entity_poly.pdbx_strand_id
1 'polypeptide(L)'
;IKIYNLNFYNKIKEPIESGKSFAENAKIKSYCGLKKFKIPCFADDSGICIEALNNKPGTKSKRFLEGFETYKSAFEYIISNVINKKNDKAFFKTAICLSIKKNHHIVFEGMINGRISTKPKGVNGFGYDPIFIPDGYKKTFAEMSSREKNTISHRLIALRKMESFLFN
;
A
#
# COMPACT_ATOMS: atom_id res chain seq x y z
N ILE A 1 22.13 -2.00 12.26
CA ILE A 1 20.84 -2.63 12.57
C ILE A 1 20.70 -3.88 11.72
N LYS A 2 20.41 -5.06 12.35
CA LYS A 2 20.05 -6.28 11.62
C LYS A 2 18.53 -6.32 11.46
N ILE A 3 18.06 -6.55 10.23
CA ILE A 3 16.63 -6.70 9.90
C ILE A 3 16.38 -8.17 9.54
N TYR A 4 15.38 -8.77 10.16
CA TYR A 4 14.97 -10.14 9.91
C TYR A 4 13.60 -10.15 9.23
N ASN A 5 13.47 -10.93 8.16
CA ASN A 5 12.19 -11.16 7.50
C ASN A 5 11.40 -12.22 8.30
N LEU A 6 10.08 -12.05 8.38
CA LEU A 6 9.17 -13.01 9.01
C LEU A 6 9.24 -14.42 8.41
N ASN A 7 9.68 -14.57 7.17
CA ASN A 7 9.87 -15.88 6.53
C ASN A 7 10.89 -16.78 7.26
N PHE A 8 11.78 -16.20 8.10
CA PHE A 8 12.70 -16.95 8.94
C PHE A 8 12.04 -17.52 10.22
N TYR A 9 10.81 -17.14 10.51
CA TYR A 9 10.10 -17.55 11.70
C TYR A 9 8.85 -18.34 11.34
N ASN A 10 8.50 -19.35 12.11
CA ASN A 10 7.28 -20.13 11.93
C ASN A 10 6.08 -19.20 11.76
N LYS A 11 5.21 -19.52 10.78
CA LYS A 11 4.05 -18.73 10.37
C LYS A 11 3.34 -18.08 11.56
N ILE A 12 3.34 -16.75 11.57
CA ILE A 12 2.48 -15.99 12.46
C ILE A 12 1.13 -15.87 11.75
N LYS A 13 0.06 -16.19 12.46
CA LYS A 13 -1.29 -15.86 11.98
C LYS A 13 -1.38 -14.33 11.86
N GLU A 14 -1.65 -13.84 10.67
CA GLU A 14 -1.85 -12.41 10.46
C GLU A 14 -2.97 -11.90 11.36
N PRO A 15 -2.78 -10.77 12.05
CA PRO A 15 -3.82 -10.18 12.87
C PRO A 15 -4.94 -9.64 12.00
N ILE A 16 -6.17 -9.62 12.55
CA ILE A 16 -7.31 -9.00 11.87
C ILE A 16 -7.06 -7.49 11.77
N GLU A 17 -7.09 -6.98 10.55
CA GLU A 17 -6.99 -5.54 10.25
C GLU A 17 -8.33 -4.87 10.52
N SER A 18 -8.53 -4.44 11.76
CA SER A 18 -9.75 -3.76 12.24
C SER A 18 -9.61 -2.23 12.29
N GLY A 19 -8.44 -1.71 11.93
CA GLY A 19 -8.15 -0.28 11.93
C GLY A 19 -8.92 0.48 10.85
N LYS A 20 -9.23 1.74 11.13
CA LYS A 20 -9.94 2.66 10.22
C LYS A 20 -8.98 3.40 9.28
N SER A 21 -7.68 3.31 9.53
CA SER A 21 -6.62 3.95 8.74
C SER A 21 -5.46 2.99 8.47
N PHE A 22 -4.64 3.32 7.46
CA PHE A 22 -3.41 2.57 7.18
C PHE A 22 -2.47 2.55 8.40
N ALA A 23 -2.36 3.67 9.11
CA ALA A 23 -1.53 3.77 10.32
C ALA A 23 -2.01 2.83 11.44
N GLU A 24 -3.32 2.74 11.67
CA GLU A 24 -3.88 1.83 12.66
C GLU A 24 -3.63 0.37 12.29
N ASN A 25 -3.86 -0.02 11.03
CA ASN A 25 -3.60 -1.39 10.59
C ASN A 25 -2.10 -1.73 10.65
N ALA A 26 -1.21 -0.85 10.20
CA ALA A 26 0.23 -1.03 10.33
C ALA A 26 0.66 -1.20 11.80
N LYS A 27 0.06 -0.42 12.72
CA LYS A 27 0.28 -0.55 14.17
C LYS A 27 -0.20 -1.91 14.70
N ILE A 28 -1.40 -2.35 14.33
CA ILE A 28 -1.93 -3.66 14.74
C ILE A 28 -0.94 -4.78 14.33
N LYS A 29 -0.47 -4.74 13.08
CA LYS A 29 0.47 -5.74 12.55
C LYS A 29 1.83 -5.69 13.26
N SER A 30 2.45 -4.52 13.37
CA SER A 30 3.77 -4.37 14.00
C SER A 30 3.74 -4.69 15.49
N TYR A 31 2.66 -4.32 16.19
CA TYR A 31 2.49 -4.65 17.61
C TYR A 31 2.24 -6.15 17.84
N CYS A 32 1.57 -6.82 16.92
CA CYS A 32 1.41 -8.28 16.94
C CYS A 32 2.80 -8.96 16.89
N GLY A 33 3.68 -8.51 15.98
CA GLY A 33 5.07 -8.98 15.91
C GLY A 33 5.85 -8.70 17.18
N LEU A 34 5.80 -7.48 17.70
CA LEU A 34 6.45 -7.11 18.96
C LEU A 34 6.01 -8.01 20.13
N LYS A 35 4.73 -8.31 20.25
CA LYS A 35 4.21 -9.21 21.30
C LYS A 35 4.76 -10.63 21.16
N LYS A 36 4.86 -11.11 19.94
CA LYS A 36 5.31 -12.47 19.62
C LYS A 36 6.80 -12.65 19.82
N PHE A 37 7.60 -11.73 19.26
CA PHE A 37 9.07 -11.88 19.22
C PHE A 37 9.80 -11.19 20.36
N LYS A 38 9.15 -10.27 21.08
CA LYS A 38 9.74 -9.48 22.17
C LYS A 38 10.91 -8.58 21.72
N ILE A 39 10.97 -8.26 20.41
CA ILE A 39 11.94 -7.34 19.81
C ILE A 39 11.17 -6.28 18.99
N PRO A 40 11.78 -5.10 18.72
CA PRO A 40 11.16 -4.12 17.86
C PRO A 40 10.73 -4.71 16.51
N CYS A 41 9.51 -4.44 16.10
CA CYS A 41 8.95 -4.93 14.84
C CYS A 41 8.34 -3.79 14.04
N PHE A 42 8.46 -3.84 12.73
CA PHE A 42 7.73 -2.95 11.85
C PHE A 42 6.83 -3.74 10.89
N ALA A 43 5.75 -3.11 10.46
CA ALA A 43 4.84 -3.64 9.46
C ALA A 43 4.23 -2.49 8.67
N ASP A 44 3.82 -2.76 7.44
CA ASP A 44 3.14 -1.78 6.59
C ASP A 44 1.67 -2.14 6.37
N ASP A 45 0.90 -1.12 6.07
CA ASP A 45 -0.42 -1.22 5.46
C ASP A 45 -0.52 -0.24 4.32
N SER A 46 -1.05 -0.69 3.18
CA SER A 46 -1.02 0.08 1.93
C SER A 46 -2.27 -0.14 1.11
N GLY A 47 -2.65 0.87 0.34
CA GLY A 47 -3.77 0.76 -0.56
C GLY A 47 -3.88 1.93 -1.51
N ILE A 48 -4.84 1.82 -2.42
CA ILE A 48 -5.22 2.87 -3.37
C ILE A 48 -6.47 3.59 -2.87
N CYS A 49 -6.47 4.90 -3.03
CA CYS A 49 -7.63 5.75 -2.83
C CYS A 49 -8.01 6.38 -4.16
N ILE A 50 -9.27 6.26 -4.58
CA ILE A 50 -9.78 6.74 -5.87
C ILE A 50 -10.87 7.76 -5.58
N GLU A 51 -10.67 9.02 -5.98
CA GLU A 51 -11.60 10.11 -5.66
C GLU A 51 -13.01 9.83 -6.22
N ALA A 52 -13.11 9.29 -7.42
CA ALA A 52 -14.39 8.89 -8.01
C ALA A 52 -15.16 7.86 -7.15
N LEU A 53 -14.49 7.11 -6.31
CA LEU A 53 -15.07 6.15 -5.38
C LEU A 53 -15.10 6.67 -3.92
N ASN A 54 -15.06 7.98 -3.71
CA ASN A 54 -14.98 8.61 -2.38
C ASN A 54 -13.78 8.09 -1.57
N ASN A 55 -12.62 8.05 -2.19
CA ASN A 55 -11.36 7.54 -1.65
C ASN A 55 -11.39 6.05 -1.26
N LYS A 56 -12.37 5.29 -1.74
CA LYS A 56 -12.35 3.83 -1.63
C LYS A 56 -11.48 3.24 -2.76
N PRO A 57 -10.97 2.02 -2.59
CA PRO A 57 -11.16 1.10 -1.47
C PRO A 57 -10.32 1.41 -0.21
N GLY A 58 -9.24 2.22 -0.28
CA GLY A 58 -8.43 2.59 0.87
C GLY A 58 -7.80 1.36 1.56
N THR A 59 -7.95 1.22 2.87
CA THR A 59 -7.46 0.09 3.66
C THR A 59 -8.03 -1.27 3.24
N LYS A 60 -9.09 -1.28 2.44
CA LYS A 60 -9.72 -2.50 1.93
C LYS A 60 -9.27 -2.86 0.52
N SER A 61 -8.16 -2.30 0.02
CA SER A 61 -7.72 -2.46 -1.37
C SER A 61 -7.59 -3.91 -1.82
N LYS A 62 -6.97 -4.78 -1.02
CA LYS A 62 -6.85 -6.20 -1.32
C LYS A 62 -8.23 -6.87 -1.38
N ARG A 63 -9.03 -6.71 -0.32
CA ARG A 63 -10.37 -7.33 -0.21
C ARG A 63 -11.34 -6.84 -1.30
N PHE A 64 -11.16 -5.60 -1.77
CA PHE A 64 -11.97 -5.06 -2.84
C PHE A 64 -11.75 -5.82 -4.16
N LEU A 65 -10.49 -6.12 -4.52
CA LEU A 65 -10.19 -6.93 -5.70
C LEU A 65 -10.66 -8.38 -5.54
N GLU A 66 -10.51 -8.95 -4.36
CA GLU A 66 -10.96 -10.31 -4.02
C GLU A 66 -12.50 -10.46 -4.07
N GLY A 67 -13.25 -9.36 -4.00
CA GLY A 67 -14.71 -9.33 -4.14
C GLY A 67 -15.22 -9.43 -5.59
N PHE A 68 -14.35 -9.45 -6.58
CA PHE A 68 -14.69 -9.63 -7.99
C PHE A 68 -14.20 -10.99 -8.50
N GLU A 69 -14.89 -11.55 -9.49
CA GLU A 69 -14.46 -12.83 -10.10
C GLU A 69 -13.07 -12.76 -10.71
N THR A 70 -12.71 -11.59 -11.30
CA THR A 70 -11.41 -11.36 -11.93
C THR A 70 -10.92 -9.93 -11.68
N TYR A 71 -9.62 -9.73 -11.76
CA TYR A 71 -9.06 -8.38 -11.74
C TYR A 71 -9.56 -7.53 -12.91
N LYS A 72 -9.86 -8.17 -14.05
CA LYS A 72 -10.43 -7.48 -15.22
C LYS A 72 -11.78 -6.84 -14.87
N SER A 73 -12.69 -7.60 -14.26
CA SER A 73 -14.01 -7.08 -13.86
C SER A 73 -13.92 -5.99 -12.79
N ALA A 74 -12.97 -6.09 -11.86
CA ALA A 74 -12.70 -5.02 -10.91
C ALA A 74 -12.22 -3.73 -11.59
N PHE A 75 -11.32 -3.86 -12.57
CA PHE A 75 -10.81 -2.70 -13.31
C PHE A 75 -11.89 -2.05 -14.19
N GLU A 76 -12.72 -2.84 -14.85
CA GLU A 76 -13.87 -2.35 -15.64
C GLU A 76 -14.83 -1.55 -14.75
N TYR A 77 -15.15 -2.05 -13.57
CA TYR A 77 -15.96 -1.33 -12.58
C TYR A 77 -15.33 0.00 -12.17
N ILE A 78 -14.04 0.03 -11.84
CA ILE A 78 -13.32 1.23 -11.42
C ILE A 78 -13.30 2.25 -12.56
N ILE A 79 -12.90 1.84 -13.74
CA ILE A 79 -12.76 2.71 -14.93
C ILE A 79 -14.10 3.30 -15.32
N SER A 80 -15.18 2.51 -15.32
CA SER A 80 -16.54 3.00 -15.59
C SER A 80 -16.95 4.11 -14.62
N ASN A 81 -16.70 3.94 -13.32
CA ASN A 81 -17.00 4.96 -12.32
C ASN A 81 -16.19 6.24 -12.53
N VAL A 82 -14.91 6.11 -12.85
CA VAL A 82 -14.00 7.23 -13.13
C VAL A 82 -14.48 8.03 -14.35
N ILE A 83 -14.86 7.35 -15.44
CA ILE A 83 -15.37 7.98 -16.66
C ILE A 83 -16.72 8.68 -16.38
N ASN A 84 -17.66 7.99 -15.74
CA ASN A 84 -18.99 8.52 -15.44
C ASN A 84 -18.93 9.77 -14.55
N LYS A 85 -18.01 9.81 -13.60
CA LYS A 85 -17.83 10.95 -12.69
C LYS A 85 -16.85 12.01 -13.22
N LYS A 86 -16.21 11.77 -14.36
CA LYS A 86 -15.18 12.64 -14.97
C LYS A 86 -14.08 13.02 -13.97
N ASN A 87 -13.70 12.07 -13.11
CA ASN A 87 -12.69 12.25 -12.09
C ASN A 87 -11.79 11.02 -12.02
N ASP A 88 -10.60 11.12 -12.59
CA ASP A 88 -9.62 10.05 -12.67
C ASP A 88 -8.58 10.11 -11.53
N LYS A 89 -8.65 11.10 -10.63
CA LYS A 89 -7.68 11.29 -9.56
C LYS A 89 -7.66 10.11 -8.61
N ALA A 90 -6.45 9.66 -8.32
CA ALA A 90 -6.21 8.58 -7.37
C ALA A 90 -4.83 8.75 -6.71
N PHE A 91 -4.62 8.11 -5.58
CA PHE A 91 -3.31 8.05 -4.96
C PHE A 91 -3.10 6.70 -4.28
N PHE A 92 -1.85 6.24 -4.27
CA PHE A 92 -1.44 5.18 -3.37
C PHE A 92 -0.91 5.77 -2.07
N LYS A 93 -1.29 5.16 -0.98
CA LYS A 93 -0.77 5.49 0.36
C LYS A 93 -0.27 4.24 1.05
N THR A 94 0.80 4.40 1.83
CA THR A 94 1.29 3.40 2.78
C THR A 94 1.55 4.06 4.12
N ALA A 95 1.37 3.31 5.18
CA ALA A 95 1.88 3.61 6.50
C ALA A 95 2.77 2.44 6.95
N ILE A 96 3.98 2.74 7.43
CA ILE A 96 4.87 1.79 8.11
C ILE A 96 4.84 2.15 9.58
N CYS A 97 4.50 1.23 10.44
CA CYS A 97 4.57 1.41 11.88
C CYS A 97 5.72 0.59 12.47
N LEU A 98 6.62 1.26 13.17
CA LEU A 98 7.67 0.65 14.01
C LEU A 98 7.17 0.61 15.46
N SER A 99 6.96 -0.58 16.00
CA SER A 99 6.60 -0.81 17.39
C SER A 99 7.85 -1.20 18.17
N ILE A 100 8.31 -0.32 19.08
CA ILE A 100 9.54 -0.50 19.87
C ILE A 100 9.21 -1.15 21.21
N LYS A 101 8.15 -0.70 21.87
CA LYS A 101 7.60 -1.25 23.12
C LYS A 101 6.10 -1.01 23.21
N LYS A 102 5.41 -1.54 24.22
CA LYS A 102 3.95 -1.58 24.35
C LYS A 102 3.23 -0.27 23.98
N ASN A 103 3.75 0.87 24.40
CA ASN A 103 3.12 2.18 24.19
C ASN A 103 4.02 3.12 23.38
N HIS A 104 4.98 2.59 22.63
CA HIS A 104 5.89 3.37 21.82
C HIS A 104 5.86 2.87 20.38
N HIS A 105 5.16 3.59 19.55
CA HIS A 105 4.96 3.29 18.14
C HIS A 105 5.24 4.55 17.32
N ILE A 106 5.97 4.40 16.25
CA ILE A 106 6.32 5.49 15.32
C ILE A 106 5.78 5.12 13.95
N VAL A 107 5.11 6.06 13.30
CA VAL A 107 4.49 5.85 11.99
C VAL A 107 5.17 6.71 10.93
N PHE A 108 5.50 6.09 9.80
CA PHE A 108 6.08 6.74 8.63
C PHE A 108 5.13 6.55 7.46
N GLU A 109 4.63 7.65 6.91
CA GLU A 109 3.68 7.60 5.80
C GLU A 109 4.35 8.03 4.49
N GLY A 110 3.98 7.34 3.42
CA GLY A 110 4.34 7.69 2.05
C GLY A 110 3.10 7.69 1.17
N MET A 111 3.06 8.62 0.22
CA MET A 111 1.96 8.77 -0.72
C MET A 111 2.52 9.13 -2.09
N ILE A 112 1.88 8.63 -3.13
CA ILE A 112 2.11 9.05 -4.52
C ILE A 112 0.78 9.33 -5.17
N ASN A 113 0.64 10.54 -5.69
CA ASN A 113 -0.53 10.95 -6.46
C ASN A 113 -0.43 10.44 -7.90
N GLY A 114 -1.57 10.37 -8.56
CA GLY A 114 -1.69 9.94 -9.93
C GLY A 114 -3.14 9.88 -10.37
N ARG A 115 -3.37 9.11 -11.43
CA ARG A 115 -4.70 8.96 -12.02
C ARG A 115 -4.97 7.54 -12.47
N ILE A 116 -6.25 7.22 -12.64
CA ILE A 116 -6.70 5.94 -13.20
C ILE A 116 -6.63 6.00 -14.72
N SER A 117 -6.00 5.02 -15.32
CA SER A 117 -5.97 4.82 -16.78
C SER A 117 -7.33 4.44 -17.32
N THR A 118 -7.63 4.85 -18.57
CA THR A 118 -8.88 4.47 -19.26
C THR A 118 -8.95 2.99 -19.67
N LYS A 119 -7.84 2.27 -19.60
CA LYS A 119 -7.73 0.82 -19.81
C LYS A 119 -6.52 0.25 -19.05
N PRO A 120 -6.56 -1.01 -18.64
CA PRO A 120 -5.40 -1.67 -18.04
C PRO A 120 -4.25 -1.77 -19.06
N LYS A 121 -3.01 -1.54 -18.59
CA LYS A 121 -1.79 -1.64 -19.39
C LYS A 121 -0.65 -2.21 -18.56
N GLY A 122 0.25 -2.94 -19.24
CA GLY A 122 1.43 -3.55 -18.61
C GLY A 122 1.12 -4.86 -17.90
N VAL A 123 2.17 -5.57 -17.54
CA VAL A 123 2.11 -6.91 -16.95
C VAL A 123 2.93 -7.05 -15.67
N ASN A 124 3.68 -6.01 -15.31
CA ASN A 124 4.52 -6.01 -14.13
C ASN A 124 3.72 -5.62 -12.87
N GLY A 125 4.32 -5.87 -11.71
CA GLY A 125 3.74 -5.46 -10.44
C GLY A 125 2.57 -6.32 -9.98
N PHE A 126 1.63 -5.73 -9.24
CA PHE A 126 0.48 -6.43 -8.65
C PHE A 126 -0.67 -5.46 -8.35
N GLY A 127 -1.83 -6.04 -8.05
CA GLY A 127 -3.00 -5.27 -7.61
C GLY A 127 -3.45 -4.24 -8.65
N TYR A 128 -3.43 -2.98 -8.31
CA TYR A 128 -3.94 -1.88 -9.14
C TYR A 128 -2.89 -1.28 -10.10
N ASP A 129 -1.68 -1.83 -10.14
CA ASP A 129 -0.59 -1.32 -10.99
C ASP A 129 -0.97 -1.17 -12.48
N PRO A 130 -1.78 -2.08 -13.08
CA PRO A 130 -2.18 -1.95 -14.48
C PRO A 130 -3.07 -0.75 -14.80
N ILE A 131 -3.72 -0.16 -13.81
CA ILE A 131 -4.64 0.95 -14.01
C ILE A 131 -4.19 2.26 -13.35
N PHE A 132 -3.05 2.30 -12.67
CA PHE A 132 -2.56 3.51 -12.00
C PHE A 132 -1.39 4.14 -12.74
N ILE A 133 -1.54 5.40 -13.14
CA ILE A 133 -0.50 6.23 -13.76
C ILE A 133 -0.07 7.28 -12.73
N PRO A 134 1.17 7.24 -12.22
CA PRO A 134 1.66 8.24 -11.27
C PRO A 134 1.82 9.61 -11.94
N ASP A 135 1.68 10.68 -11.16
CA ASP A 135 1.89 12.05 -11.64
C ASP A 135 3.29 12.23 -12.20
N GLY A 136 3.36 13.00 -13.29
CA GLY A 136 4.61 13.20 -14.05
C GLY A 136 4.95 12.07 -15.04
N TYR A 137 4.16 10.99 -15.09
CA TYR A 137 4.40 9.85 -15.99
C TYR A 137 3.24 9.63 -16.97
N LYS A 138 3.57 8.93 -18.09
CA LYS A 138 2.59 8.50 -19.10
C LYS A 138 2.32 7.00 -19.06
N LYS A 139 3.14 6.25 -18.30
CA LYS A 139 3.06 4.80 -18.14
C LYS A 139 2.33 4.45 -16.85
N THR A 140 1.59 3.34 -16.86
CA THR A 140 1.08 2.75 -15.61
C THR A 140 2.23 2.13 -14.80
N PHE A 141 2.00 1.87 -13.52
CA PHE A 141 2.99 1.14 -12.72
C PHE A 141 3.30 -0.24 -13.29
N ALA A 142 2.35 -0.90 -13.94
CA ALA A 142 2.58 -2.20 -14.57
C ALA A 142 3.33 -2.13 -15.91
N GLU A 143 3.45 -0.96 -16.53
CA GLU A 143 4.31 -0.72 -17.69
C GLU A 143 5.76 -0.34 -17.28
N MET A 144 6.00 -0.10 -15.99
CA MET A 144 7.32 0.22 -15.45
C MET A 144 8.06 -1.06 -15.05
N SER A 145 9.38 -1.04 -15.12
CA SER A 145 10.19 -2.05 -14.46
C SER A 145 10.05 -1.94 -12.94
N SER A 146 10.30 -3.04 -12.24
CA SER A 146 10.32 -3.02 -10.76
C SER A 146 11.30 -1.97 -10.21
N ARG A 147 12.43 -1.77 -10.90
CA ARG A 147 13.43 -0.76 -10.52
C ARG A 147 12.87 0.65 -10.64
N GLU A 148 12.24 1.01 -11.78
CA GLU A 148 11.61 2.32 -11.98
C GLU A 148 10.53 2.57 -10.93
N LYS A 149 9.58 1.66 -10.78
CA LYS A 149 8.50 1.77 -9.79
C LYS A 149 9.06 1.95 -8.37
N ASN A 150 10.10 1.18 -8.01
CA ASN A 150 10.68 1.25 -6.67
C ASN A 150 11.41 2.56 -6.38
N THR A 151 11.77 3.38 -7.38
CA THR A 151 12.37 4.70 -7.15
C THR A 151 11.36 5.79 -6.78
N ILE A 152 10.08 5.58 -7.06
CA ILE A 152 9.03 6.61 -6.91
C ILE A 152 7.86 6.17 -6.03
N SER A 153 7.82 4.91 -5.62
CA SER A 153 6.64 4.35 -4.96
C SER A 153 6.36 4.94 -3.57
N HIS A 154 5.10 4.95 -3.19
CA HIS A 154 4.63 5.31 -1.84
C HIS A 154 5.38 4.55 -0.73
N ARG A 155 5.70 3.27 -0.96
CA ARG A 155 6.46 2.46 -0.01
C ARG A 155 7.89 2.96 0.16
N LEU A 156 8.58 3.31 -0.92
CA LEU A 156 9.93 3.88 -0.82
C LEU A 156 9.91 5.19 -0.02
N ILE A 157 8.92 6.05 -0.26
CA ILE A 157 8.81 7.34 0.47
C ILE A 157 8.69 7.08 1.98
N ALA A 158 7.86 6.13 2.39
CA ALA A 158 7.72 5.77 3.81
C ALA A 158 8.99 5.10 4.37
N LEU A 159 9.62 4.20 3.61
CA LEU A 159 10.86 3.53 4.00
C LEU A 159 12.01 4.52 4.20
N ARG A 160 12.19 5.49 3.31
CA ARG A 160 13.22 6.53 3.47
C ARG A 160 13.04 7.36 4.74
N LYS A 161 11.79 7.67 5.11
CA LYS A 161 11.49 8.36 6.38
C LYS A 161 11.87 7.51 7.59
N MET A 162 11.56 6.21 7.52
CA MET A 162 11.95 5.27 8.59
C MET A 162 13.47 5.09 8.65
N GLU A 163 14.14 4.97 7.50
CA GLU A 163 15.60 4.88 7.41
C GLU A 163 16.26 6.11 8.02
N SER A 164 15.82 7.31 7.64
CA SER A 164 16.32 8.56 8.23
C SER A 164 16.14 8.59 9.75
N PHE A 165 15.02 8.14 10.27
CA PHE A 165 14.80 8.04 11.73
C PHE A 165 15.71 7.04 12.43
N LEU A 166 16.08 5.95 11.78
CA LEU A 166 16.88 4.88 12.38
C LEU A 166 18.38 5.16 12.37
N PHE A 167 18.85 6.03 11.46
CA PHE A 167 20.28 6.25 11.22
C PHE A 167 20.74 7.71 11.48
N ASN A 168 19.83 8.61 11.83
CA ASN A 168 20.11 9.95 12.36
C ASN A 168 19.87 9.96 13.87
#